data_338ef9c0706ccf0237393c87515fb25b
#
_entry.id   338ef9c0706ccf0237393c87515fb25b
#
_cell.length_a   1.000
_cell.length_b   1.000
_cell.length_c   1.000
_cell.angle_alpha   90.00
_cell.angle_beta   90.00
_cell.angle_gamma   90.00
#
_symmetry.space_group_name_H-M   'P 1'
#
loop_
_entity.id
_entity.type
_entity.pdbx_description
1 polymer ?
#
loop_
_entity_poly.entity_id
_entity_poly.type
_entity_poly.pdbx_seq_one_letter_code
_entity_poly.pdbx_strand_id
1 'polypeptide(L)'
;METKDIDFSKLSPMMKQYFEVKNKYKNHILFYRLGDFYEMFFDDAIIASRELELTLTGRDCGLEERAPMCGVPHHACDVYLKKLIEKGYNVDRKSTRLNSSHAR
;
A
#
# COMPACT_ATOMS: atom_id res chain seq x y z
N MET A 1 1.17 15.08 -0.28
CA MET A 1 -0.10 15.00 -1.05
C MET A 1 -1.11 14.19 -0.28
N GLU A 2 -2.25 14.76 -0.02
CA GLU A 2 -3.31 14.04 0.69
C GLU A 2 -4.20 13.29 -0.30
N THR A 3 -4.75 12.17 0.15
CA THR A 3 -5.58 11.33 -0.71
C THR A 3 -6.77 12.08 -1.30
N LYS A 4 -7.37 12.98 -0.54
CA LYS A 4 -8.53 13.74 -1.02
C LYS A 4 -8.21 14.71 -2.17
N ASP A 5 -6.94 15.03 -2.36
CA ASP A 5 -6.50 15.98 -3.40
C ASP A 5 -6.11 15.29 -4.70
N ILE A 6 -6.37 14.00 -4.82
CA ILE A 6 -5.95 13.21 -5.97
C ILE A 6 -7.00 13.26 -7.07
N ASP A 7 -6.56 13.56 -8.28
CA ASP A 7 -7.41 13.44 -9.47
C ASP A 7 -7.30 11.99 -9.97
N PHE A 8 -8.29 11.17 -9.63
CA PHE A 8 -8.29 9.76 -9.94
C PHE A 8 -8.26 9.47 -11.44
N SER A 9 -8.74 10.39 -12.26
CA SER A 9 -8.73 10.19 -13.71
C SER A 9 -7.32 10.15 -14.29
N LYS A 10 -6.36 10.76 -13.60
CA LYS A 10 -4.97 10.85 -14.06
C LYS A 10 -4.09 9.74 -13.52
N LEU A 11 -4.59 8.92 -12.62
CA LEU A 11 -3.80 7.86 -12.02
C LEU A 11 -3.42 6.79 -13.05
N SER A 12 -2.23 6.20 -12.87
CA SER A 12 -1.83 5.04 -13.66
C SER A 12 -2.78 3.87 -13.43
N PRO A 13 -2.84 2.91 -14.37
CA PRO A 13 -3.72 1.74 -14.19
C PRO A 13 -3.47 1.00 -12.88
N MET A 14 -2.21 0.84 -12.49
CA MET A 14 -1.86 0.15 -11.25
C MET A 14 -2.44 0.90 -10.04
N MET A 15 -2.33 2.23 -10.03
CA MET A 15 -2.86 3.03 -8.94
C MET A 15 -4.38 3.02 -8.88
N LYS A 16 -5.03 2.97 -10.03
CA LYS A 16 -6.49 2.82 -10.06
C LYS A 16 -6.92 1.52 -9.40
N GLN A 17 -6.22 0.43 -9.71
CA GLN A 17 -6.49 -0.87 -9.07
C GLN A 17 -6.22 -0.81 -7.57
N TYR A 18 -5.12 -0.17 -7.17
CA TYR A 18 -4.80 -0.01 -5.76
C TYR A 18 -5.96 0.66 -5.02
N PHE A 19 -6.49 1.75 -5.56
CA PHE A 19 -7.56 2.48 -4.89
C PHE A 19 -8.87 1.70 -4.89
N GLU A 20 -9.12 0.85 -5.89
CA GLU A 20 -10.29 -0.02 -5.85
C GLU A 20 -10.26 -0.92 -4.63
N VAL A 21 -9.08 -1.46 -4.32
CA VAL A 21 -8.90 -2.29 -3.13
C VAL A 21 -8.92 -1.44 -1.87
N LYS A 22 -8.15 -0.34 -1.87
CA LYS A 22 -8.04 0.53 -0.69
C LYS A 22 -9.40 1.08 -0.25
N ASN A 23 -10.26 1.40 -1.19
CA ASN A 23 -11.59 1.91 -0.87
C ASN A 23 -12.45 0.92 -0.09
N LYS A 24 -12.13 -0.37 -0.19
CA LYS A 24 -12.81 -1.41 0.60
C LYS A 24 -12.23 -1.55 2.00
N TYR A 25 -11.05 -1.00 2.23
CA TYR A 25 -10.32 -1.15 3.50
C TYR A 25 -9.80 0.19 3.97
N LYS A 26 -10.67 1.21 3.96
CA LYS A 26 -10.27 2.59 4.23
C LYS A 26 -9.61 2.79 5.59
N ASN A 27 -10.02 2.02 6.58
CA ASN A 27 -9.52 2.15 7.95
C ASN A 27 -8.37 1.19 8.25
N HIS A 28 -7.88 0.48 7.24
CA HIS A 28 -6.80 -0.48 7.38
C HIS A 28 -5.57 0.03 6.65
N ILE A 29 -4.39 -0.35 7.14
CA ILE A 29 -3.16 -0.14 6.37
C ILE A 29 -3.09 -1.28 5.37
N LEU A 30 -3.01 -0.94 4.09
CA LEU A 30 -3.03 -1.93 3.01
C LEU A 30 -1.61 -2.24 2.56
N PHE A 31 -1.23 -3.51 2.70
CA PHE A 31 0.02 -4.04 2.14
C PHE A 31 -0.32 -4.61 0.76
N TYR A 32 0.14 -3.93 -0.27
CA TYR A 32 -0.22 -4.25 -1.65
C TYR A 32 0.95 -4.94 -2.35
N ARG A 33 0.77 -6.19 -2.73
CA ARG A 33 1.85 -6.99 -3.33
C ARG A 33 2.19 -6.52 -4.74
N LEU A 34 3.42 -6.14 -4.95
CA LEU A 34 3.95 -5.77 -6.27
C LEU A 34 5.30 -6.48 -6.43
N GLY A 35 5.33 -7.53 -7.26
CA GLY A 35 6.52 -8.32 -7.42
C GLY A 35 6.93 -9.00 -6.12
N ASP A 36 8.16 -8.77 -5.69
CA ASP A 36 8.71 -9.40 -4.49
C ASP A 36 8.51 -8.57 -3.23
N PHE A 37 7.79 -7.44 -3.34
CA PHE A 37 7.58 -6.54 -2.22
C PHE A 37 6.11 -6.34 -1.93
N TYR A 38 5.80 -6.06 -0.66
CA TYR A 38 4.54 -5.41 -0.30
C TYR A 38 4.81 -3.93 -0.17
N GLU A 39 4.03 -3.13 -0.86
CA GLU A 39 4.20 -1.68 -0.89
C GLU A 39 3.00 -0.99 -0.26
N MET A 40 3.26 0.10 0.42
CA MET A 40 2.24 0.96 1.00
C MET A 40 2.33 2.32 0.32
N PHE A 41 1.18 2.98 0.14
CA PHE A 41 1.11 4.23 -0.60
C PHE A 41 0.32 5.28 0.18
N PHE A 42 0.63 6.54 -0.10
CA PHE A 42 -0.08 7.71 0.43
C PHE A 42 -0.09 7.70 1.96
N ASP A 43 -1.25 7.86 2.58
CA ASP A 43 -1.32 7.95 4.03
C ASP A 43 -0.80 6.69 4.72
N ASP A 44 -1.06 5.51 4.14
CA ASP A 44 -0.56 4.25 4.69
C ASP A 44 0.97 4.22 4.69
N ALA A 45 1.59 4.75 3.62
CA ALA A 45 3.04 4.81 3.55
C ALA A 45 3.63 5.73 4.62
N ILE A 46 2.98 6.86 4.84
CA ILE A 46 3.43 7.81 5.85
C ILE A 46 3.37 7.19 7.24
N ILE A 47 2.25 6.52 7.54
CA ILE A 47 2.09 5.85 8.84
C ILE A 47 3.08 4.70 8.98
N ALA A 48 3.16 3.83 7.99
CA ALA A 48 4.01 2.64 8.06
C ALA A 48 5.48 3.01 8.14
N SER A 49 5.93 3.99 7.37
CA SER A 49 7.34 4.40 7.41
C SER A 49 7.72 4.92 8.80
N ARG A 50 6.82 5.66 9.44
CA ARG A 50 7.06 6.18 10.77
C ARG A 50 7.04 5.07 11.83
N GLU A 51 6.03 4.21 11.79
CA GLU A 51 5.86 3.19 12.83
C GLU A 51 6.85 2.03 12.70
N LEU A 52 7.27 1.74 11.48
CA LEU A 52 8.16 0.61 11.20
C LEU A 52 9.59 1.06 10.89
N GLU A 53 9.84 2.36 10.93
CA GLU A 53 11.15 2.95 10.63
C GLU A 53 11.65 2.56 9.23
N LEU A 54 10.73 2.58 8.27
CA LEU A 54 11.04 2.30 6.87
C LEU A 54 11.34 3.60 6.14
N THR A 55 12.15 3.51 5.09
CA THR A 55 12.44 4.66 4.26
C THR A 55 11.21 5.04 3.45
N LEU A 56 10.78 6.29 3.60
CA LEU A 56 9.70 6.83 2.78
C LEU A 56 10.30 7.35 1.48
N THR A 57 9.76 6.87 0.37
CA THR A 57 10.21 7.27 -0.95
C THR A 57 9.02 7.69 -1.80
N GLY A 58 9.18 7.80 -3.10
CA GLY A 58 8.11 8.18 -4.01
C GLY A 58 8.03 7.25 -5.19
N ARG A 59 6.82 7.08 -5.70
CA ARG A 59 6.57 6.28 -6.91
C ARG A 59 5.75 7.09 -7.89
N ASP A 60 6.12 7.03 -9.16
CA ASP A 60 5.32 7.66 -10.22
C ASP A 60 3.94 7.00 -10.26
N CYS A 61 2.92 7.82 -10.13
CA CYS A 61 1.53 7.34 -10.06
C CYS A 61 0.65 7.92 -11.16
N GLY A 62 1.24 8.63 -12.11
CA GLY A 62 0.50 9.29 -13.18
C GLY A 62 0.18 10.75 -12.89
N LEU A 63 0.44 11.22 -11.69
CA LEU A 63 0.26 12.62 -11.31
C LEU A 63 1.59 13.36 -11.42
N GLU A 64 1.55 14.70 -11.33
CA GLU A 64 2.77 15.49 -11.32
C GLU A 64 3.64 15.15 -10.12
N GLU A 65 3.04 15.01 -8.95
CA GLU A 65 3.76 14.61 -7.76
C GLU A 65 3.82 13.09 -7.68
N ARG A 66 4.95 12.59 -7.19
CA ARG A 66 5.09 11.15 -6.94
C ARG A 66 4.30 10.77 -5.69
N ALA A 67 3.70 9.58 -5.70
CA ALA A 67 2.99 9.08 -4.54
C ALA A 67 3.98 8.72 -3.44
N PRO A 68 3.75 9.14 -2.19
CA PRO A 68 4.55 8.64 -1.08
C PRO A 68 4.45 7.11 -1.03
N MET A 69 5.57 6.44 -0.82
CA MET A 69 5.61 4.99 -0.86
C MET A 69 6.68 4.46 0.08
N CYS A 70 6.40 3.33 0.71
CA CYS A 70 7.41 2.52 1.37
C CYS A 70 7.09 1.07 1.12
N GLY A 71 8.04 0.18 1.36
CA GLY A 71 7.82 -1.23 1.06
C GLY A 71 8.67 -2.13 1.91
N VAL A 72 8.24 -3.39 1.97
CA VAL A 72 8.97 -4.44 2.67
C VAL A 72 9.04 -5.67 1.78
N PRO A 73 10.12 -6.47 1.86
CA PRO A 73 10.18 -7.72 1.12
C PRO A 73 9.03 -8.63 1.53
N HIS A 74 8.44 -9.33 0.56
CA HIS A 74 7.25 -10.15 0.85
C HIS A 74 7.53 -11.23 1.89
N HIS A 75 8.75 -11.78 1.91
CA HIS A 75 9.09 -12.83 2.86
C HIS A 75 9.26 -12.31 4.29
N ALA A 76 9.41 -11.00 4.48
CA ALA A 76 9.53 -10.38 5.79
C ALA A 76 8.21 -9.74 6.25
N CYS A 77 7.17 -9.83 5.43
CA CYS A 77 5.91 -9.12 5.67
C CYS A 77 5.31 -9.42 7.03
N ASP A 78 5.33 -10.69 7.45
CA ASP A 78 4.67 -11.07 8.71
C ASP A 78 5.26 -10.37 9.92
N VAL A 79 6.57 -10.13 9.92
CA VAL A 79 7.23 -9.40 11.01
C VAL A 79 6.68 -7.99 11.12
N TYR A 80 6.54 -7.32 9.99
CA TYR A 80 6.06 -5.94 9.96
C TYR A 80 4.58 -5.84 10.26
N LEU A 81 3.78 -6.80 9.76
CA LEU A 81 2.36 -6.88 10.07
C LEU A 81 2.15 -6.99 11.58
N LYS A 82 2.89 -7.89 12.20
CA LYS A 82 2.79 -8.10 13.65
C LYS A 82 3.09 -6.82 14.41
N LYS A 83 4.14 -6.09 14.01
CA LYS A 83 4.49 -4.83 14.67
C LYS A 83 3.36 -3.82 14.61
N LEU A 84 2.72 -3.69 13.45
CA LEU A 84 1.61 -2.75 13.31
C LEU A 84 0.40 -3.19 14.11
N ILE A 85 0.08 -4.47 14.10
CA ILE A 85 -1.05 -5.01 14.85
C ILE A 85 -0.82 -4.77 16.35
N GLU A 86 0.38 -4.99 16.83
CA GLU A 86 0.72 -4.77 18.23
C GLU A 86 0.59 -3.30 18.63
N LYS A 87 0.72 -2.41 17.67
CA LYS A 87 0.54 -0.96 17.90
C LYS A 87 -0.92 -0.50 17.77
N GLY A 88 -1.82 -1.43 17.46
CA GLY A 88 -3.24 -1.15 17.40
C GLY A 88 -3.79 -0.85 16.01
N TYR A 89 -3.00 -1.07 14.98
CA TYR A 89 -3.46 -0.83 13.59
C TYR A 89 -4.14 -2.06 13.02
N ASN A 90 -5.14 -1.83 12.19
CA ASN A 90 -5.74 -2.87 11.37
C ASN A 90 -4.97 -2.93 10.05
N VAL A 91 -4.60 -4.12 9.61
CA VAL A 91 -3.76 -4.31 8.43
C VAL A 91 -4.34 -5.38 7.54
N ASP A 92 -4.29 -5.15 6.23
CA ASP A 92 -4.67 -6.13 5.23
C ASP A 92 -3.55 -6.31 4.21
N ARG A 93 -3.48 -7.50 3.63
CA ARG A 93 -2.57 -7.82 2.54
C ARG A 93 -3.36 -8.16 1.31
N LYS A 94 -2.98 -7.60 0.17
CA LYS A 94 -3.62 -7.92 -1.11
C LYS A 94 -2.56 -8.11 -2.19
N SER A 95 -2.75 -9.14 -3.00
CA SER A 95 -1.91 -9.37 -4.16
C SER A 95 -2.53 -8.69 -5.38
N THR A 96 -1.68 -8.20 -6.28
CA THR A 96 -2.15 -7.69 -7.56
C THR A 96 -2.59 -8.82 -8.49
N ARG A 97 -2.20 -10.07 -8.20
CA ARG A 97 -2.57 -11.21 -9.03
C ARG A 97 -4.03 -11.56 -8.83
N LEU A 98 -4.65 -11.74 -9.93
CA LEU A 98 -5.98 -12.33 -9.91
C LEU A 98 -5.83 -13.81 -9.70
N ASN A 99 -6.25 -14.45 -9.27
CA ASN A 99 -5.91 -15.83 -9.20
C ASN A 99 -6.85 -16.72 -8.91
N SER A 100 -6.75 -16.70 -9.47
CA SER A 100 -6.92 -17.00 -9.28
C SER A 100 -6.95 -17.96 -8.71
N SER A 101 -7.09 -18.23 -8.81
CA SER A 101 -6.99 -18.71 -8.38
C SER A 101 -7.14 -19.20 -7.53
N HIS A 102 -7.35 -18.93 -7.52
CA HIS A 102 -7.35 -19.10 -6.72
C HIS A 102 -7.72 -19.79 -6.18
N ALA A 103 -7.68 -20.15 -6.34
CA ALA A 103 -7.81 -20.52 -5.82
C ALA A 103 -8.16 -21.00 -5.08
N ARG A 104 -8.25 -21.14 -4.95
CA ARG A 104 -8.54 -21.18 -4.16
C ARG A 104 -8.98 -21.24 -3.85
#